data_0f195b6ac88a347cc0d3f551b3fdd6c1
#
_entry.id   0f195b6ac88a347cc0d3f551b3fdd6c1
#
_cell.length_a   1.000
_cell.length_b   1.000
_cell.length_c   1.000
_cell.angle_alpha   90.00
_cell.angle_beta   90.00
_cell.angle_gamma   90.00
#
_symmetry.space_group_name_H-M   'P 1'
#
loop_
_entity.id
_entity.type
_entity.pdbx_description
1 polymer ?
#
loop_
_entity_poly.entity_id
_entity_poly.type
_entity_poly.pdbx_seq_one_letter_code
_entity_poly.pdbx_strand_id
1 'polypeptide(L)'
;KISADLESELAEGSSKGLVEIKEAPKNIEPEDIKKVDFRKRRARSDNTVGVTFARLGNYSMAIDYFKKAIKNDEEEMDYKVNLAVALYRMYKYDQALKYYDVVKKAKPELVSQLDFIETMGESTPKFDKFD
;
A
#
# COMPACT_ATOMS: atom_id res chain seq x y z
N LYS A 1 17.05 2.35 22.35
CA LYS A 1 16.75 3.18 21.18
C LYS A 1 17.47 2.64 19.95
N ILE A 2 16.70 2.36 18.91
CA ILE A 2 17.25 1.88 17.65
C ILE A 2 17.94 3.04 16.94
N SER A 3 19.11 2.81 16.38
CA SER A 3 19.83 3.84 15.65
C SER A 3 19.09 4.18 14.35
N ALA A 4 19.25 5.41 13.87
CA ALA A 4 18.64 5.85 12.63
C ALA A 4 19.07 4.97 11.45
N ASP A 5 20.33 4.53 11.42
CA ASP A 5 20.85 3.67 10.37
C ASP A 5 20.15 2.31 10.34
N LEU A 6 19.93 1.72 11.52
CA LEU A 6 19.24 0.44 11.61
C LEU A 6 17.78 0.57 11.19
N GLU A 7 17.12 1.65 11.60
CA GLU A 7 15.75 1.92 11.17
C GLU A 7 15.66 2.06 9.66
N SER A 8 16.63 2.74 9.05
CA SER A 8 16.68 2.92 7.61
C SER A 8 16.87 1.59 6.89
N GLU A 9 17.76 0.74 7.38
CA GLU A 9 17.99 -0.58 6.81
C GLU A 9 16.75 -1.46 6.88
N LEU A 10 16.07 -1.46 8.03
CA LEU A 10 14.83 -2.22 8.21
C LEU A 10 13.74 -1.70 7.29
N ALA A 11 13.62 -0.38 7.15
CA ALA A 11 12.63 0.23 6.27
C ALA A 11 12.89 -0.15 4.81
N GLU A 12 14.13 -0.08 4.36
CA GLU A 12 14.48 -0.44 2.98
C GLU A 12 14.20 -1.90 2.68
N GLY A 13 14.57 -2.79 3.61
CA GLY A 13 14.35 -4.23 3.43
C GLY A 13 12.88 -4.64 3.44
N SER A 14 12.10 -4.05 4.35
CA SER A 14 10.71 -4.47 4.59
C SER A 14 9.69 -3.65 3.82
N SER A 15 10.01 -2.41 3.47
CA SER A 15 9.05 -1.48 2.91
C SER A 15 9.32 -1.10 1.45
N LYS A 16 10.20 -1.80 0.76
CA LYS A 16 10.49 -1.52 -0.64
C LYS A 16 9.21 -1.60 -1.48
N GLY A 17 8.90 -0.53 -2.18
CA GLY A 17 7.69 -0.41 -3.00
C GLY A 17 6.47 0.12 -2.25
N LEU A 18 6.53 0.23 -0.91
CA LEU A 18 5.42 0.79 -0.14
C LEU A 18 5.41 2.32 -0.22
N VAL A 19 4.21 2.88 -0.23
CA VAL A 19 4.01 4.32 -0.25
C VAL A 19 3.44 4.75 1.09
N GLU A 20 4.12 5.67 1.75
CA GLU A 20 3.65 6.28 2.99
C GLU A 20 3.27 7.72 2.72
N ILE A 21 2.00 8.05 2.93
CA ILE A 21 1.51 9.42 2.80
C ILE A 21 1.79 10.12 4.13
N LYS A 22 2.86 10.91 4.16
CA LYS A 22 3.42 11.43 5.41
C LYS A 22 2.62 12.50 6.10
N GLU A 23 1.98 13.35 5.34
CA GLU A 23 1.32 14.51 5.92
C GLU A 23 0.02 14.85 5.24
N ALA A 24 -0.89 15.41 6.04
CA ALA A 24 -2.03 16.13 5.48
C ALA A 24 -1.51 17.43 4.86
N PRO A 25 -2.27 18.04 3.93
CA PRO A 25 -1.93 19.35 3.41
C PRO A 25 -1.70 20.36 4.54
N LYS A 26 -0.62 21.15 4.42
CA LYS A 26 -0.22 22.06 5.52
C LYS A 26 -1.01 23.36 5.58
N ASN A 27 -1.55 23.78 4.46
CA ASN A 27 -2.22 25.08 4.36
C ASN A 27 -3.72 24.91 4.18
N ILE A 28 -4.34 24.28 5.18
CA ILE A 28 -5.79 24.09 5.17
C ILE A 28 -6.43 25.25 5.94
N GLU A 29 -7.29 26.00 5.26
CA GLU A 29 -8.06 27.06 5.90
C GLU A 29 -9.15 26.45 6.80
N PRO A 30 -9.60 27.17 7.86
CA PRO A 30 -10.60 26.64 8.77
C PRO A 30 -11.87 26.14 8.08
N GLU A 31 -12.35 26.81 7.05
CA GLU A 31 -13.53 26.38 6.31
C GLU A 31 -13.26 25.13 5.49
N ASP A 32 -12.03 24.92 5.05
CA ASP A 32 -11.64 23.71 4.32
C ASP A 32 -11.54 22.50 5.26
N ILE A 33 -11.13 22.73 6.50
CA ILE A 33 -11.09 21.69 7.52
C ILE A 33 -12.49 21.09 7.72
N LYS A 34 -13.52 21.94 7.70
CA LYS A 34 -14.90 21.47 7.83
C LYS A 34 -15.34 20.58 6.66
N LYS A 35 -14.71 20.76 5.50
CA LYS A 35 -15.00 19.98 4.30
C LYS A 35 -14.14 18.73 4.18
N VAL A 36 -13.15 18.54 5.07
CA VAL A 36 -12.30 17.36 5.04
C VAL A 36 -13.16 16.13 5.27
N ASP A 37 -13.08 15.18 4.35
CA ASP A 37 -13.77 13.91 4.47
C ASP A 37 -13.08 13.07 5.54
N PHE A 38 -13.79 12.79 6.61
CA PHE A 38 -13.27 11.96 7.69
C PHE A 38 -12.86 10.56 7.21
N ARG A 39 -13.53 10.05 6.18
CA ARG A 39 -13.18 8.76 5.60
C ARG A 39 -11.80 8.79 4.97
N LYS A 40 -11.47 9.88 4.26
CA LYS A 40 -10.12 10.03 3.66
C LYS A 40 -9.05 10.12 4.73
N ARG A 41 -9.34 10.84 5.81
CA ARG A 41 -8.43 10.96 6.94
C ARG A 41 -8.22 9.61 7.61
N ARG A 42 -9.28 8.85 7.79
CA ARG A 42 -9.20 7.51 8.35
C ARG A 42 -8.43 6.57 7.44
N ALA A 43 -8.65 6.67 6.13
CA ALA A 43 -7.90 5.88 5.16
C ALA A 43 -6.40 6.12 5.28
N ARG A 44 -6.00 7.38 5.39
CA ARG A 44 -4.58 7.72 5.55
C ARG A 44 -4.01 7.11 6.83
N SER A 45 -4.76 7.19 7.92
CA SER A 45 -4.35 6.60 9.18
C SER A 45 -4.20 5.08 9.07
N ASP A 46 -5.17 4.41 8.45
CA ASP A 46 -5.11 2.97 8.23
C ASP A 46 -3.90 2.59 7.37
N ASN A 47 -3.63 3.37 6.32
CA ASN A 47 -2.45 3.15 5.50
C ASN A 47 -1.15 3.26 6.29
N THR A 48 -1.05 4.27 7.14
CA THR A 48 0.14 4.46 7.99
C THR A 48 0.35 3.27 8.91
N VAL A 49 -0.71 2.76 9.52
CA VAL A 49 -0.64 1.56 10.36
C VAL A 49 -0.22 0.35 9.53
N GLY A 50 -0.80 0.20 8.33
CA GLY A 50 -0.43 -0.88 7.42
C GLY A 50 1.05 -0.84 7.03
N VAL A 51 1.57 0.33 6.70
CA VAL A 51 2.99 0.50 6.38
C VAL A 51 3.87 0.10 7.57
N THR A 52 3.47 0.48 8.78
CA THR A 52 4.19 0.11 9.99
C THR A 52 4.26 -1.41 10.17
N PHE A 53 3.14 -2.10 10.01
CA PHE A 53 3.14 -3.57 10.07
C PHE A 53 4.01 -4.19 8.98
N ALA A 54 3.94 -3.65 7.76
CA ALA A 54 4.76 -4.16 6.65
C ALA A 54 6.25 -4.01 6.94
N ARG A 55 6.65 -2.88 7.51
CA ARG A 55 8.05 -2.67 7.90
C ARG A 55 8.53 -3.65 8.96
N LEU A 56 7.61 -4.09 9.81
CA LEU A 56 7.89 -5.10 10.82
C LEU A 56 7.82 -6.53 10.28
N GLY A 57 7.52 -6.68 8.99
CA GLY A 57 7.37 -7.99 8.37
C GLY A 57 6.02 -8.65 8.58
N ASN A 58 5.10 -7.98 9.26
CA ASN A 58 3.76 -8.52 9.49
C ASN A 58 2.83 -8.14 8.33
N TYR A 59 3.01 -8.83 7.21
CA TYR A 59 2.25 -8.52 5.99
C TYR A 59 0.78 -8.88 6.09
N SER A 60 0.44 -9.89 6.89
CA SER A 60 -0.95 -10.27 7.11
C SER A 60 -1.76 -9.11 7.69
N MET A 61 -1.23 -8.48 8.75
CA MET A 61 -1.88 -7.32 9.35
C MET A 61 -1.84 -6.11 8.42
N ALA A 62 -0.72 -5.92 7.72
CA ALA A 62 -0.59 -4.83 6.76
C ALA A 62 -1.68 -4.91 5.69
N ILE A 63 -1.93 -6.10 5.15
CA ILE A 63 -2.97 -6.33 4.15
C ILE A 63 -4.34 -5.88 4.68
N ASP A 64 -4.67 -6.25 5.91
CA ASP A 64 -5.96 -5.87 6.50
C ASP A 64 -6.12 -4.36 6.58
N TYR A 65 -5.08 -3.66 7.01
CA TYR A 65 -5.13 -2.21 7.11
C TYR A 65 -5.14 -1.52 5.76
N PHE A 66 -4.40 -2.02 4.78
CA PHE A 66 -4.46 -1.47 3.42
C PHE A 66 -5.85 -1.65 2.80
N LYS A 67 -6.49 -2.78 3.05
CA LYS A 67 -7.86 -2.99 2.60
C LYS A 67 -8.84 -2.01 3.24
N LYS A 68 -8.66 -1.72 4.53
CA LYS A 68 -9.46 -0.70 5.21
C LYS A 68 -9.25 0.68 4.60
N ALA A 69 -8.01 1.02 4.30
CA ALA A 69 -7.69 2.30 3.67
C ALA A 69 -8.38 2.41 2.30
N ILE A 70 -8.30 1.38 1.49
CA ILE A 70 -8.95 1.36 0.18
C ILE A 70 -10.46 1.50 0.32
N LYS A 71 -11.06 0.82 1.28
CA LYS A 71 -12.50 0.90 1.52
C LYS A 71 -12.94 2.33 1.86
N ASN A 72 -12.11 3.07 2.58
CA ASN A 72 -12.41 4.43 2.98
C ASN A 72 -12.06 5.48 1.92
N ASP A 73 -11.17 5.16 0.99
CA ASP A 73 -10.80 6.06 -0.10
C ASP A 73 -10.31 5.24 -1.31
N GLU A 74 -11.26 4.80 -2.12
CA GLU A 74 -10.98 3.94 -3.27
C GLU A 74 -10.21 4.66 -4.39
N GLU A 75 -10.25 5.97 -4.43
CA GLU A 75 -9.59 6.74 -5.47
C GLU A 75 -8.10 6.90 -5.25
N GLU A 76 -7.63 6.71 -4.01
CA GLU A 76 -6.22 6.85 -3.70
C GLU A 76 -5.46 5.60 -4.12
N MET A 77 -4.71 5.70 -5.22
CA MET A 77 -4.00 4.56 -5.79
C MET A 77 -2.84 4.08 -4.92
N ASP A 78 -2.26 4.95 -4.10
CA ASP A 78 -1.13 4.57 -3.24
C ASP A 78 -1.47 3.40 -2.32
N TYR A 79 -2.70 3.34 -1.82
CA TYR A 79 -3.11 2.23 -0.94
C TYR A 79 -3.15 0.90 -1.68
N LYS A 80 -3.52 0.94 -2.96
CA LYS A 80 -3.56 -0.25 -3.80
C LYS A 80 -2.15 -0.71 -4.17
N VAL A 81 -1.22 0.24 -4.35
CA VAL A 81 0.21 -0.08 -4.51
C VAL A 81 0.70 -0.85 -3.28
N ASN A 82 0.44 -0.31 -2.10
CA ASN A 82 0.87 -0.94 -0.84
C ASN A 82 0.27 -2.32 -0.66
N LEU A 83 -1.01 -2.49 -1.00
CA LEU A 83 -1.66 -3.78 -0.93
C LEU A 83 -1.03 -4.77 -1.89
N ALA A 84 -0.74 -4.35 -3.13
CA ALA A 84 -0.09 -5.21 -4.10
C ALA A 84 1.28 -5.69 -3.59
N VAL A 85 2.07 -4.80 -3.03
CA VAL A 85 3.39 -5.15 -2.48
C VAL A 85 3.24 -6.14 -1.33
N ALA A 86 2.31 -5.89 -0.40
CA ALA A 86 2.11 -6.77 0.75
C ALA A 86 1.62 -8.16 0.32
N LEU A 87 0.70 -8.23 -0.65
CA LEU A 87 0.23 -9.49 -1.21
C LEU A 87 1.37 -10.25 -1.87
N TYR A 88 2.23 -9.55 -2.62
CA TYR A 88 3.41 -10.14 -3.23
C TYR A 88 4.32 -10.78 -2.15
N ARG A 89 4.56 -10.07 -1.06
CA ARG A 89 5.39 -10.57 0.05
C ARG A 89 4.79 -11.79 0.73
N MET A 90 3.48 -11.97 0.63
CA MET A 90 2.78 -13.15 1.15
C MET A 90 2.61 -14.24 0.08
N TYR A 91 3.33 -14.11 -1.03
CA TYR A 91 3.29 -15.06 -2.16
C TYR A 91 1.92 -15.16 -2.83
N LYS A 92 1.06 -14.16 -2.64
CA LYS A 92 -0.26 -14.11 -3.27
C LYS A 92 -0.16 -13.34 -4.58
N TYR A 93 0.56 -13.91 -5.54
CA TYR A 93 0.95 -13.23 -6.77
C TYR A 93 -0.23 -12.84 -7.65
N ASP A 94 -1.23 -13.71 -7.78
CA ASP A 94 -2.42 -13.41 -8.58
C ASP A 94 -3.17 -12.20 -8.04
N GLN A 95 -3.35 -12.15 -6.72
CA GLN A 95 -4.03 -11.03 -6.09
C GLN A 95 -3.20 -9.75 -6.19
N ALA A 96 -1.88 -9.87 -6.01
CA ALA A 96 -0.98 -8.73 -6.16
C ALA A 96 -1.09 -8.15 -7.59
N LEU A 97 -1.12 -9.01 -8.59
CA LEU A 97 -1.23 -8.58 -9.98
C LEU A 97 -2.54 -7.84 -10.25
N LYS A 98 -3.64 -8.26 -9.66
CA LYS A 98 -4.93 -7.57 -9.82
C LYS A 98 -4.84 -6.10 -9.41
N TYR A 99 -4.28 -5.85 -8.22
CA TYR A 99 -4.14 -4.47 -7.73
C TYR A 99 -3.08 -3.70 -8.52
N TYR A 100 -1.99 -4.37 -8.88
CA TYR A 100 -0.96 -3.79 -9.74
C TYR A 100 -1.56 -3.29 -11.06
N ASP A 101 -2.38 -4.11 -11.73
CA ASP A 101 -2.99 -3.75 -13.01
C ASP A 101 -3.92 -2.56 -12.88
N VAL A 102 -4.70 -2.49 -11.81
CA VAL A 102 -5.58 -1.34 -11.55
C VAL A 102 -4.76 -0.06 -11.46
N VAL A 103 -3.68 -0.09 -10.67
CA VAL A 103 -2.82 1.08 -10.49
C VAL A 103 -2.11 1.43 -11.79
N LYS A 104 -1.60 0.45 -12.51
CA LYS A 104 -0.89 0.66 -13.77
C LYS A 104 -1.76 1.39 -14.80
N LYS A 105 -3.05 1.06 -14.86
CA LYS A 105 -3.99 1.73 -15.76
C LYS A 105 -4.29 3.15 -15.33
N ALA A 106 -4.41 3.38 -14.02
CA ALA A 106 -4.80 4.70 -13.50
C ALA A 106 -3.60 5.64 -13.38
N LYS A 107 -2.49 5.16 -12.84
CA LYS A 107 -1.29 5.95 -12.59
C LYS A 107 -0.05 5.09 -12.82
N PRO A 108 0.37 4.89 -14.08
CA PRO A 108 1.50 4.00 -14.38
C PRO A 108 2.80 4.38 -13.68
N GLU A 109 3.00 5.65 -13.37
CA GLU A 109 4.21 6.12 -12.69
C GLU A 109 4.36 5.53 -11.29
N LEU A 110 3.28 5.13 -10.65
CA LEU A 110 3.36 4.55 -9.30
C LEU A 110 3.90 3.13 -9.27
N VAL A 111 3.88 2.45 -10.42
CA VAL A 111 4.31 1.04 -10.48
C VAL A 111 5.55 0.85 -11.35
N SER A 112 6.21 1.93 -11.74
CA SER A 112 7.36 1.87 -12.65
C SER A 112 8.51 1.01 -12.12
N GLN A 113 8.63 0.84 -10.81
CA GLN A 113 9.70 0.05 -10.19
C GLN A 113 9.20 -1.26 -9.60
N LEU A 114 7.98 -1.66 -9.96
CA LEU A 114 7.35 -2.86 -9.42
C LEU A 114 7.13 -3.95 -10.46
N ASP A 115 8.01 -4.00 -11.47
CA ASP A 115 7.93 -4.97 -12.56
C ASP A 115 7.91 -6.41 -12.05
N PHE A 116 8.56 -6.65 -10.93
CA PHE A 116 8.60 -7.99 -10.33
C PHE A 116 7.21 -8.53 -9.99
N ILE A 117 6.27 -7.67 -9.66
CA ILE A 117 4.88 -8.08 -9.37
C ILE A 117 4.22 -8.58 -10.65
N GLU A 118 4.40 -7.85 -11.75
CA GLU A 118 3.85 -8.22 -13.05
C GLU A 118 4.38 -9.58 -13.49
N THR A 119 5.70 -9.73 -13.46
CA THR A 119 6.36 -10.96 -13.89
C THR A 119 5.91 -12.17 -13.08
N MET A 120 5.91 -12.06 -11.75
CA MET A 120 5.53 -13.19 -10.89
C MET A 120 4.04 -13.48 -10.96
N GLY A 121 3.20 -12.45 -11.05
CA GLY A 121 1.77 -12.63 -11.17
C GLY A 121 1.38 -13.34 -12.47
N GLU A 122 2.02 -12.98 -13.56
CA GLU A 122 1.76 -13.59 -14.85
C GLU A 122 2.25 -15.05 -14.95
N SER A 123 3.35 -15.36 -14.26
CA SER A 123 3.90 -16.72 -14.27
C SER A 123 3.20 -17.68 -13.33
N THR A 124 2.38 -17.18 -12.42
CA THR A 124 1.70 -18.01 -11.42
C THR A 124 0.47 -18.68 -12.02
N PRO A 125 0.34 -20.01 -11.88
CA PRO A 125 -0.88 -20.67 -12.30
C PRO A 125 -2.10 -20.12 -11.56
N LYS A 126 -3.21 -19.99 -12.28
CA LYS A 126 -4.44 -19.43 -11.70
C LYS A 126 -5.39 -20.54 -11.33
N PHE A 127 -5.59 -20.71 -10.03
CA PHE A 127 -6.43 -21.76 -9.47
C PHE A 127 -7.67 -21.14 -8.81
N ASP A 128 -8.49 -20.48 -9.61
CA ASP A 128 -9.65 -19.73 -9.09
C ASP A 128 -10.58 -20.61 -8.24
N LYS A 129 -10.69 -21.87 -8.58
CA LYS A 129 -11.54 -22.79 -7.83
C LYS A 129 -11.01 -23.20 -6.46
N PHE A 130 -9.80 -22.78 -6.12
CA PHE A 130 -9.19 -23.06 -4.82
C PHE A 130 -9.14 -21.84 -3.92
N ASP A 131 -9.64 -20.73 -4.39
CA ASP A 131 -9.64 -19.49 -3.63
C ASP A 131 -10.87 -19.33 -2.73
#